data_d3f163fb05865c0137c696014204fcdb
#
_entry.id   d3f163fb05865c0137c696014204fcdb
#
_cell.length_a   1.000
_cell.length_b   1.000
_cell.length_c   1.000
_cell.angle_alpha   90.00
_cell.angle_beta   90.00
_cell.angle_gamma   90.00
#
_symmetry.space_group_name_H-M   'P 1'
#
loop_
_entity.id
_entity.type
_entity.pdbx_description
1 polymer ?
#
loop_
_entity_poly.entity_id
_entity_poly.type
_entity_poly.pdbx_seq_one_letter_code
_entity_poly.pdbx_strand_id
1 'polypeptide(L)'
;MLLEIGHVDAIFRYPVKSMAGERLEAAMLGWHGLEGDRRLAFRRIDDRSGMPWLTAIKLPDLLQFAPQRRDDGAQGDRPTHIRTPDGEEMPAFGEDLAKEVGRRYGAPVQMMHLRHGIFDEACISVVTVDTVREIGRLAGRTLDARQFSSEYCRSRAPLGPFPGGRVGGQCALIRRGGRRPRRRRHNAGHPLRDVEPRS
;
A
#
# COMPACT_ATOMS: atom_id res chain seq x y z
N MET A 1 23.59 16.42 9.17
CA MET A 1 24.30 15.67 8.12
C MET A 1 23.34 14.59 7.62
N LEU A 2 23.04 14.56 6.30
CA LEU A 2 22.22 13.50 5.71
C LEU A 2 23.16 12.41 5.21
N LEU A 3 23.02 11.20 5.73
CA LEU A 3 23.75 10.04 5.27
C LEU A 3 22.94 9.37 4.16
N GLU A 4 23.54 9.20 2.98
CA GLU A 4 22.94 8.40 1.91
C GLU A 4 23.17 6.93 2.23
N ILE A 5 22.08 6.20 2.41
CA ILE A 5 22.11 4.79 2.80
C ILE A 5 21.67 3.85 1.66
N GLY A 6 21.45 4.39 0.46
CA GLY A 6 21.10 3.66 -0.76
C GLY A 6 20.03 4.36 -1.58
N HIS A 7 19.57 3.68 -2.63
CA HIS A 7 18.51 4.16 -3.52
C HIS A 7 17.34 3.17 -3.58
N VAL A 8 16.19 3.67 -3.98
CA VAL A 8 14.99 2.85 -4.15
C VAL A 8 15.00 2.27 -5.56
N ASP A 9 14.98 0.94 -5.68
CA ASP A 9 14.92 0.22 -6.95
C ASP A 9 13.50 0.05 -7.45
N ALA A 10 12.57 -0.19 -6.54
CA ALA A 10 11.17 -0.40 -6.86
C ALA A 10 10.27 0.15 -5.76
N ILE A 11 9.12 0.64 -6.16
CA ILE A 11 8.03 1.06 -5.29
C ILE A 11 6.83 0.20 -5.63
N PHE A 12 6.19 -0.37 -4.62
CA PHE A 12 4.97 -1.15 -4.76
C PHE A 12 3.87 -0.54 -3.92
N ARG A 13 2.65 -0.58 -4.43
CA ARG A 13 1.44 -0.23 -3.71
C ARG A 13 0.48 -1.41 -3.75
N TYR A 14 -0.21 -1.64 -2.65
CA TYR A 14 -1.20 -2.70 -2.50
C TYR A 14 -2.56 -2.08 -2.21
N PRO A 15 -3.33 -1.65 -3.22
CA PRO A 15 -4.56 -0.89 -3.01
C PRO A 15 -5.59 -1.63 -2.15
N VAL A 16 -5.63 -2.97 -2.27
CA VAL A 16 -6.51 -3.86 -1.51
C VAL A 16 -5.69 -4.76 -0.60
N LYS A 17 -6.05 -4.80 0.69
CA LYS A 17 -5.38 -5.68 1.66
C LYS A 17 -5.39 -7.13 1.18
N SER A 18 -4.23 -7.76 1.23
CA SER A 18 -3.99 -9.18 0.85
C SER A 18 -4.20 -9.52 -0.62
N MET A 19 -4.34 -8.53 -1.51
CA MET A 19 -4.35 -8.75 -2.95
C MET A 19 -3.00 -8.41 -3.58
N ALA A 20 -2.86 -8.67 -4.89
CA ALA A 20 -1.65 -8.36 -5.64
C ALA A 20 -1.34 -6.85 -5.59
N GLY A 21 -0.07 -6.52 -5.50
CA GLY A 21 0.42 -5.14 -5.56
C GLY A 21 0.69 -4.68 -6.99
N GLU A 22 0.74 -3.38 -7.17
CA GLU A 22 1.14 -2.71 -8.41
C GLU A 22 2.49 -2.03 -8.24
N ARG A 23 3.27 -1.96 -9.31
CA ARG A 23 4.55 -1.27 -9.33
C ARG A 23 4.37 0.17 -9.78
N LEU A 24 4.97 1.10 -9.05
CA LEU A 24 4.89 2.53 -9.32
C LEU A 24 6.26 3.11 -9.67
N GLU A 25 6.28 4.10 -10.56
CA GLU A 25 7.48 4.91 -10.84
C GLU A 25 7.70 6.00 -9.78
N ALA A 26 6.63 6.48 -9.18
CA ALA A 26 6.65 7.45 -8.10
C ALA A 26 5.43 7.29 -7.21
N ALA A 27 5.56 7.60 -5.94
CA ALA A 27 4.45 7.60 -5.00
C ALA A 27 4.55 8.78 -4.03
N MET A 28 3.39 9.26 -3.58
CA MET A 28 3.31 10.21 -2.49
C MET A 28 3.35 9.48 -1.15
N LEU A 29 4.27 9.88 -0.31
CA LEU A 29 4.34 9.43 1.07
C LEU A 29 3.67 10.45 1.97
N GLY A 30 2.53 10.08 2.52
CA GLY A 30 1.77 10.86 3.47
C GLY A 30 1.96 10.39 4.91
N TRP A 31 1.14 10.93 5.79
CA TRP A 31 1.14 10.59 7.22
C TRP A 31 0.79 9.12 7.52
N HIS A 32 -0.04 8.53 6.65
CA HIS A 32 -0.53 7.15 6.78
C HIS A 32 0.14 6.17 5.80
N GLY A 33 1.39 6.43 5.40
CA GLY A 33 2.11 5.61 4.44
C GLY A 33 1.95 6.09 3.00
N LEU A 34 2.05 5.18 2.03
CA LEU A 34 1.83 5.50 0.62
C LEU A 34 0.38 5.85 0.36
N GLU A 35 0.17 6.90 -0.43
CA GLU A 35 -1.18 7.27 -0.83
C GLU A 35 -1.84 6.16 -1.65
N GLY A 36 -3.08 5.82 -1.28
CA GLY A 36 -3.83 4.72 -1.90
C GLY A 36 -3.48 3.31 -1.42
N ASP A 37 -2.46 3.15 -0.55
CA ASP A 37 -2.06 1.82 -0.07
C ASP A 37 -3.04 1.26 0.95
N ARG A 38 -3.48 0.00 0.76
CA ARG A 38 -4.39 -0.77 1.62
C ARG A 38 -5.64 -0.02 2.09
N ARG A 39 -6.15 0.88 1.21
CA ARG A 39 -7.39 1.62 1.46
C ARG A 39 -8.65 0.79 1.28
N LEU A 40 -8.53 -0.37 0.68
CA LEU A 40 -9.61 -1.32 0.47
C LEU A 40 -9.31 -2.62 1.18
N ALA A 41 -10.36 -3.25 1.72
CA ALA A 41 -10.26 -4.57 2.31
C ALA A 41 -11.62 -5.27 2.28
N PHE A 42 -11.63 -6.59 2.17
CA PHE A 42 -12.84 -7.37 2.40
C PHE A 42 -13.09 -7.55 3.89
N ARG A 43 -14.29 -7.20 4.33
CA ARG A 43 -14.81 -7.50 5.65
C ARG A 43 -15.61 -8.80 5.60
N ARG A 44 -15.37 -9.69 6.55
CA ARG A 44 -16.21 -10.86 6.82
C ARG A 44 -17.47 -10.37 7.55
N ILE A 45 -18.65 -10.55 6.97
CA ILE A 45 -19.90 -9.93 7.45
C ILE A 45 -20.27 -10.46 8.83
N ASP A 46 -20.14 -11.76 9.04
CA ASP A 46 -20.55 -12.44 10.28
C ASP A 46 -19.49 -12.39 11.39
N ASP A 47 -18.32 -11.82 11.12
CA ASP A 47 -17.27 -11.70 12.11
C ASP A 47 -17.44 -10.46 12.97
N ARG A 48 -17.68 -10.66 14.26
CA ARG A 48 -17.84 -9.61 15.27
C ARG A 48 -16.56 -9.35 16.06
N SER A 49 -15.43 -9.95 15.67
CA SER A 49 -14.14 -9.72 16.31
C SER A 49 -13.59 -8.33 15.99
N GLY A 50 -12.60 -7.88 16.75
CA GLY A 50 -11.88 -6.64 16.47
C GLY A 50 -11.07 -6.66 15.16
N MET A 51 -10.96 -7.83 14.49
CA MET A 51 -10.20 -8.03 13.25
C MET A 51 -11.08 -8.73 12.18
N PRO A 52 -12.15 -8.08 11.69
CA PRO A 52 -13.11 -8.71 10.77
C PRO A 52 -12.58 -8.82 9.33
N TRP A 53 -11.34 -8.43 9.09
CA TRP A 53 -10.77 -8.37 7.74
C TRP A 53 -10.43 -9.75 7.21
N LEU A 54 -10.80 -10.00 5.95
CA LEU A 54 -10.36 -11.18 5.23
C LEU A 54 -8.90 -10.97 4.80
N THR A 55 -8.05 -11.91 5.14
CA THR A 55 -6.62 -11.88 4.84
C THR A 55 -6.20 -13.09 4.03
N ALA A 56 -5.02 -13.02 3.39
CA ALA A 56 -4.44 -14.14 2.65
C ALA A 56 -4.18 -15.38 3.55
N ILE A 57 -4.05 -15.22 4.86
CA ILE A 57 -3.96 -16.36 5.79
C ILE A 57 -5.25 -17.19 5.78
N LYS A 58 -6.41 -16.51 5.64
CA LYS A 58 -7.72 -17.14 5.62
C LYS A 58 -8.16 -17.58 4.22
N LEU A 59 -7.74 -16.85 3.20
CA LEU A 59 -7.99 -17.14 1.79
C LEU A 59 -6.73 -16.82 0.99
N PRO A 60 -5.81 -17.80 0.79
CA PRO A 60 -4.57 -17.60 0.04
C PRO A 60 -4.78 -17.12 -1.41
N ASP A 61 -5.89 -17.49 -2.02
CA ASP A 61 -6.26 -17.10 -3.38
C ASP A 61 -6.35 -15.57 -3.57
N LEU A 62 -6.58 -14.80 -2.48
CA LEU A 62 -6.60 -13.34 -2.55
C LEU A 62 -5.33 -12.76 -3.16
N LEU A 63 -4.17 -13.40 -2.94
CA LEU A 63 -2.89 -12.94 -3.50
C LEU A 63 -2.87 -12.97 -5.03
N GLN A 64 -3.78 -13.71 -5.66
CA GLN A 64 -3.90 -13.82 -7.11
C GLN A 64 -4.92 -12.84 -7.72
N PHE A 65 -5.75 -12.21 -6.89
CA PHE A 65 -6.61 -11.14 -7.34
C PHE A 65 -5.79 -9.88 -7.59
N ALA A 66 -5.92 -9.29 -8.78
CA ALA A 66 -5.12 -8.15 -9.20
C ALA A 66 -5.98 -6.88 -9.33
N PRO A 67 -5.86 -5.93 -8.39
CA PRO A 67 -6.48 -4.64 -8.51
C PRO A 67 -6.00 -3.93 -9.78
N GLN A 68 -6.92 -3.34 -10.53
CA GLN A 68 -6.64 -2.62 -11.76
C GLN A 68 -7.39 -1.30 -11.78
N ARG A 69 -6.76 -0.29 -12.37
CA ARG A 69 -7.42 0.96 -12.70
C ARG A 69 -7.67 0.99 -14.20
N ARG A 70 -8.89 1.25 -14.59
CA ARG A 70 -9.24 1.60 -15.98
C ARG A 70 -9.37 3.12 -16.08
N ASP A 71 -8.94 3.68 -17.20
CA ASP A 71 -9.16 5.09 -17.55
C ASP A 71 -10.60 5.26 -18.05
N ASP A 72 -11.55 5.13 -17.14
CA ASP A 72 -12.98 5.28 -17.37
C ASP A 72 -13.52 6.64 -16.90
N GLY A 73 -12.63 7.63 -16.74
CA GLY A 73 -12.96 8.96 -16.22
C GLY A 73 -13.09 9.02 -14.71
N ALA A 74 -12.88 7.92 -13.99
CA ALA A 74 -12.88 7.92 -12.53
C ALA A 74 -11.70 8.74 -11.98
N GLN A 75 -12.00 9.73 -11.15
CA GLN A 75 -10.96 10.53 -10.48
C GLN A 75 -10.34 9.76 -9.30
N GLY A 76 -9.03 9.90 -9.13
CA GLY A 76 -8.30 9.35 -7.98
C GLY A 76 -7.48 8.10 -8.29
N ASP A 77 -6.74 7.61 -7.29
CA ASP A 77 -5.76 6.51 -7.38
C ASP A 77 -6.33 5.13 -7.03
N ARG A 78 -7.66 5.02 -6.88
CA ARG A 78 -8.30 3.77 -6.48
C ARG A 78 -8.48 2.84 -7.67
N PRO A 79 -8.34 1.51 -7.47
CA PRO A 79 -8.71 0.55 -8.49
C PRO A 79 -10.22 0.63 -8.77
N THR A 80 -10.58 0.56 -10.03
CA THR A 80 -11.98 0.52 -10.47
C THR A 80 -12.45 -0.92 -10.67
N HIS A 81 -11.52 -1.83 -10.99
CA HIS A 81 -11.79 -3.24 -11.25
C HIS A 81 -10.78 -4.13 -10.53
N ILE A 82 -11.17 -5.36 -10.35
CA ILE A 82 -10.32 -6.44 -9.83
C ILE A 82 -10.34 -7.57 -10.86
N ARG A 83 -9.18 -8.01 -11.32
CA ARG A 83 -9.05 -9.21 -12.11
C ARG A 83 -8.92 -10.42 -11.19
N THR A 84 -9.79 -11.40 -11.37
CA THR A 84 -9.80 -12.65 -10.60
C THR A 84 -8.65 -13.57 -11.02
N PRO A 85 -8.33 -14.62 -10.24
CA PRO A 85 -7.38 -15.65 -10.65
C PRO A 85 -7.74 -16.34 -11.97
N ASP A 86 -9.03 -16.45 -12.29
CA ASP A 86 -9.53 -17.05 -13.52
C ASP A 86 -9.48 -16.11 -14.74
N GLY A 87 -9.01 -14.87 -14.53
CA GLY A 87 -8.84 -13.85 -15.57
C GLY A 87 -10.04 -12.96 -15.80
N GLU A 88 -11.13 -13.17 -15.10
CA GLU A 88 -12.34 -12.34 -15.19
C GLU A 88 -12.14 -10.98 -14.51
N GLU A 89 -12.66 -9.93 -15.10
CA GLU A 89 -12.57 -8.58 -14.55
C GLU A 89 -13.91 -8.11 -14.00
N MET A 90 -13.93 -7.77 -12.72
CA MET A 90 -15.13 -7.37 -12.01
C MET A 90 -14.97 -5.97 -11.41
N PRO A 91 -16.04 -5.15 -11.34
CA PRO A 91 -16.00 -3.88 -10.61
C PRO A 91 -15.58 -4.07 -9.15
N ALA A 92 -14.65 -3.22 -8.67
CA ALA A 92 -14.08 -3.35 -7.31
C ALA A 92 -15.14 -3.28 -6.19
N PHE A 93 -16.24 -2.56 -6.41
CA PHE A 93 -17.35 -2.43 -5.46
C PHE A 93 -18.63 -3.14 -5.95
N GLY A 94 -18.51 -4.06 -6.92
CA GLY A 94 -19.63 -4.84 -7.42
C GLY A 94 -20.03 -5.98 -6.47
N GLU A 95 -21.32 -6.32 -6.49
CA GLU A 95 -21.83 -7.49 -5.75
C GLU A 95 -21.21 -8.79 -6.24
N ASP A 96 -20.92 -8.88 -7.53
CA ASP A 96 -20.39 -10.11 -8.14
C ASP A 96 -18.99 -10.43 -7.64
N LEU A 97 -18.14 -9.41 -7.48
CA LEU A 97 -16.83 -9.59 -6.85
C LEU A 97 -16.97 -10.07 -5.39
N ALA A 98 -17.90 -9.49 -4.63
CA ALA A 98 -18.13 -9.92 -3.24
C ALA A 98 -18.68 -11.36 -3.17
N LYS A 99 -19.57 -11.74 -4.09
CA LYS A 99 -20.07 -13.12 -4.22
C LYS A 99 -18.94 -14.09 -4.58
N GLU A 100 -18.08 -13.74 -5.54
CA GLU A 100 -16.97 -14.59 -5.97
C GLU A 100 -15.94 -14.81 -4.84
N VAL A 101 -15.53 -13.73 -4.16
CA VAL A 101 -14.63 -13.86 -3.01
C VAL A 101 -15.30 -14.62 -1.86
N GLY A 102 -16.57 -14.35 -1.59
CA GLY A 102 -17.36 -15.06 -0.58
C GLY A 102 -17.50 -16.55 -0.88
N ARG A 103 -17.73 -16.93 -2.14
CA ARG A 103 -17.79 -18.32 -2.60
C ARG A 103 -16.46 -19.05 -2.34
N ARG A 104 -15.32 -18.42 -2.67
CA ARG A 104 -13.99 -19.01 -2.40
C ARG A 104 -13.68 -19.09 -0.92
N TYR A 105 -14.11 -18.10 -0.15
CA TYR A 105 -13.91 -18.06 1.29
C TYR A 105 -14.86 -19.00 2.07
N GLY A 106 -16.05 -19.29 1.53
CA GLY A 106 -17.09 -20.09 2.16
C GLY A 106 -18.01 -19.31 3.10
N ALA A 107 -17.98 -17.97 3.09
CA ALA A 107 -18.87 -17.13 3.90
C ALA A 107 -19.02 -15.72 3.25
N PRO A 108 -20.09 -15.00 3.55
CA PRO A 108 -20.34 -13.69 2.95
C PRO A 108 -19.29 -12.66 3.37
N VAL A 109 -18.87 -11.88 2.38
CA VAL A 109 -17.89 -10.79 2.53
C VAL A 109 -18.36 -9.51 1.83
N GLN A 110 -17.81 -8.39 2.25
CA GLN A 110 -18.11 -7.09 1.65
C GLN A 110 -16.82 -6.28 1.45
N MET A 111 -16.66 -5.66 0.28
CA MET A 111 -15.58 -4.70 0.06
C MET A 111 -15.86 -3.42 0.83
N MET A 112 -14.87 -2.99 1.61
CA MET A 112 -14.92 -1.77 2.41
C MET A 112 -13.87 -0.79 1.91
N HIS A 113 -14.25 0.48 1.83
CA HIS A 113 -13.31 1.59 1.66
C HIS A 113 -13.01 2.23 3.00
N LEU A 114 -11.74 2.39 3.29
CA LEU A 114 -11.24 2.84 4.58
C LEU A 114 -10.61 4.22 4.46
N ARG A 115 -10.85 5.02 5.46
CA ARG A 115 -10.25 6.37 5.53
C ARG A 115 -8.72 6.31 5.67
N HIS A 116 -8.24 5.31 6.39
CA HIS A 116 -6.81 5.01 6.58
C HIS A 116 -6.53 3.59 6.12
N GLY A 117 -5.30 3.32 5.70
CA GLY A 117 -4.89 1.97 5.33
C GLY A 117 -4.98 1.00 6.51
N ILE A 118 -5.23 -0.27 6.22
CA ILE A 118 -5.15 -1.35 7.21
C ILE A 118 -3.78 -2.00 7.10
N PHE A 119 -2.97 -1.76 8.12
CA PHE A 119 -1.65 -2.33 8.27
C PHE A 119 -1.63 -3.28 9.46
N ASP A 120 -0.78 -4.29 9.43
CA ASP A 120 -0.66 -5.22 10.55
C ASP A 120 0.27 -4.64 11.63
N GLU A 121 1.35 -3.94 11.24
CA GLU A 121 2.30 -3.30 12.16
C GLU A 121 2.64 -1.87 11.72
N ALA A 122 3.26 -1.71 10.55
CA ALA A 122 3.74 -0.43 10.06
C ALA A 122 3.09 -0.05 8.72
N CYS A 123 2.93 1.25 8.50
CA CYS A 123 2.36 1.76 7.27
C CYS A 123 3.32 1.74 6.07
N ILE A 124 4.58 1.37 6.29
CA ILE A 124 5.61 1.21 5.26
C ILE A 124 6.50 0.04 5.66
N SER A 125 6.79 -0.82 4.69
CA SER A 125 7.79 -1.86 4.80
C SER A 125 8.88 -1.65 3.75
N VAL A 126 10.13 -1.88 4.14
CA VAL A 126 11.30 -1.74 3.26
C VAL A 126 12.10 -3.03 3.32
N VAL A 127 12.34 -3.63 2.16
CA VAL A 127 13.21 -4.80 2.03
C VAL A 127 14.41 -4.45 1.15
N THR A 128 15.59 -5.00 1.43
CA THR A 128 16.72 -4.82 0.52
C THR A 128 16.74 -5.88 -0.57
N VAL A 129 17.23 -5.51 -1.75
CA VAL A 129 17.44 -6.46 -2.85
C VAL A 129 18.32 -7.63 -2.41
N ASP A 130 19.33 -7.35 -1.60
CA ASP A 130 20.25 -8.36 -1.08
C ASP A 130 19.55 -9.33 -0.12
N THR A 131 18.63 -8.83 0.73
CA THR A 131 17.79 -9.68 1.59
C THR A 131 16.92 -10.62 0.75
N VAL A 132 16.24 -10.10 -0.27
CA VAL A 132 15.39 -10.90 -1.17
C VAL A 132 16.22 -11.99 -1.85
N ARG A 133 17.41 -11.62 -2.36
CA ARG A 133 18.32 -12.53 -3.03
C ARG A 133 18.84 -13.64 -2.08
N GLU A 134 19.23 -13.26 -0.87
CA GLU A 134 19.75 -14.21 0.12
C GLU A 134 18.68 -15.21 0.58
N ILE A 135 17.45 -14.74 0.85
CA ILE A 135 16.32 -15.63 1.18
C ILE A 135 16.03 -16.57 -0.01
N GLY A 136 16.08 -16.06 -1.24
CA GLY A 136 15.93 -16.87 -2.46
C GLY A 136 17.00 -17.97 -2.56
N ARG A 137 18.26 -17.61 -2.29
CA ARG A 137 19.38 -18.57 -2.27
C ARG A 137 19.14 -19.66 -1.22
N LEU A 138 18.73 -19.30 -0.02
CA LEU A 138 18.42 -20.26 1.05
C LEU A 138 17.22 -21.14 0.72
N ALA A 139 16.21 -20.59 0.03
CA ALA A 139 15.02 -21.32 -0.41
C ALA A 139 15.22 -22.12 -1.70
N GLY A 140 16.41 -22.04 -2.33
CA GLY A 140 16.72 -22.75 -3.58
C GLY A 140 15.91 -22.26 -4.80
N ARG A 141 15.38 -21.01 -4.76
CA ARG A 141 14.57 -20.44 -5.84
C ARG A 141 14.72 -18.92 -5.93
N THR A 142 14.46 -18.37 -7.12
CA THR A 142 14.36 -16.91 -7.29
C THR A 142 13.06 -16.42 -6.65
N LEU A 143 13.17 -15.38 -5.82
CA LEU A 143 12.02 -14.74 -5.18
C LEU A 143 11.76 -13.36 -5.81
N ASP A 144 10.47 -13.02 -5.93
CA ASP A 144 10.03 -11.68 -6.29
C ASP A 144 9.87 -10.83 -5.03
N ALA A 145 10.34 -9.58 -5.05
CA ALA A 145 10.23 -8.68 -3.90
C ALA A 145 8.77 -8.46 -3.46
N ARG A 146 7.80 -8.56 -4.37
CA ARG A 146 6.36 -8.46 -4.07
C ARG A 146 5.85 -9.53 -3.10
N GLN A 147 6.54 -10.67 -2.99
CA GLN A 147 6.18 -11.74 -2.05
C GLN A 147 6.38 -11.33 -0.58
N PHE A 148 7.14 -10.27 -0.34
CA PHE A 148 7.37 -9.72 1.01
C PHE A 148 6.36 -8.64 1.39
N SER A 149 5.39 -8.33 0.51
CA SER A 149 4.41 -7.24 0.69
C SER A 149 5.05 -5.92 1.10
N SER A 150 6.27 -5.68 0.64
CA SER A 150 7.05 -4.48 0.96
C SER A 150 6.81 -3.39 -0.08
N GLU A 151 6.55 -2.17 0.36
CA GLU A 151 6.31 -1.01 -0.49
C GLU A 151 7.60 -0.54 -1.18
N TYR A 152 8.76 -0.84 -0.60
CA TYR A 152 10.06 -0.45 -1.15
C TYR A 152 11.00 -1.63 -1.30
N CYS A 153 11.63 -1.73 -2.45
CA CYS A 153 12.79 -2.58 -2.65
C CYS A 153 14.03 -1.68 -2.81
N ARG A 154 15.07 -1.96 -2.03
CA ARG A 154 16.26 -1.13 -1.94
C ARG A 154 17.52 -1.90 -2.33
N SER A 155 18.36 -1.31 -3.17
CA SER A 155 19.68 -1.84 -3.43
C SER A 155 20.77 -1.08 -2.66
N ARG A 156 21.69 -1.86 -2.08
CA ARG A 156 22.93 -1.46 -1.39
C ARG A 156 22.77 -0.65 -0.08
N ALA A 157 23.03 -1.28 1.00
CA ALA A 157 23.96 -1.14 2.12
C ALA A 157 23.54 -2.08 3.24
N PRO A 158 24.44 -2.64 4.06
CA PRO A 158 24.06 -3.35 5.27
C PRO A 158 23.27 -2.39 6.16
N LEU A 159 22.12 -2.86 6.63
CA LEU A 159 21.31 -2.12 7.60
C LEU A 159 22.11 -2.00 8.90
N GLY A 160 22.76 -0.85 9.08
CA GLY A 160 23.08 -0.38 10.42
C GLY A 160 21.76 -0.08 11.15
N PRO A 161 21.75 -0.03 12.51
CA PRO A 161 20.54 0.25 13.26
C PRO A 161 19.92 1.55 12.76
N PHE A 162 18.63 1.51 12.39
CA PHE A 162 17.85 2.68 12.01
C PHE A 162 17.89 3.67 13.16
N PRO A 163 18.46 4.86 13.01
CA PRO A 163 18.24 5.90 13.99
C PRO A 163 16.76 6.27 13.88
N GLY A 164 15.98 5.97 14.93
CA GLY A 164 14.56 6.26 15.03
C GLY A 164 14.26 7.75 14.87
N GLY A 165 14.25 8.22 13.64
CA GLY A 165 13.84 9.57 13.27
C GLY A 165 12.34 9.60 13.05
N ARG A 166 11.61 10.31 13.92
CA ARG A 166 10.22 10.69 13.65
C ARG A 166 10.17 11.39 12.29
N VAL A 167 9.48 10.80 11.33
CA VAL A 167 9.13 11.48 10.08
C VAL A 167 8.03 12.48 10.45
N GLY A 168 8.42 13.69 10.78
CA GLY A 168 7.48 14.79 11.04
C GLY A 168 6.67 15.08 9.79
N GLY A 169 5.37 15.28 9.94
CA GLY A 169 4.28 15.45 8.99
C GLY A 169 4.52 16.22 7.69
N GLN A 170 5.44 15.75 6.86
CA GLN A 170 5.71 16.28 5.53
C GLN A 170 5.40 15.20 4.51
N CYS A 171 4.51 15.49 3.56
CA CYS A 171 4.35 14.66 2.38
C CYS A 171 5.66 14.68 1.58
N ALA A 172 6.24 13.51 1.32
CA ALA A 172 7.42 13.37 0.48
C ALA A 172 7.04 12.64 -0.81
N LEU A 173 7.47 13.19 -1.96
CA LEU A 173 7.40 12.47 -3.23
C LEU A 173 8.63 11.57 -3.33
N ILE A 174 8.41 10.26 -3.38
CA ILE A 174 9.46 9.26 -3.56
C ILE A 174 9.39 8.79 -5.01
N ARG A 175 10.52 8.82 -5.70
CA ARG A 175 10.66 8.35 -7.08
C ARG A 175 11.69 7.24 -7.16
N ARG A 176 11.48 6.33 -8.10
CA ARG A 176 12.47 5.32 -8.49
C ARG A 176 13.66 6.01 -9.15
N GLY A 177 14.88 5.64 -8.72
CA GLY A 177 16.13 6.09 -9.34
C GLY A 177 16.56 7.53 -9.00
N GLY A 178 17.61 7.66 -8.25
CA GLY A 178 18.74 8.58 -8.29
C GLY A 178 18.54 10.08 -8.31
N ARG A 179 17.38 10.66 -8.10
CA ARG A 179 17.26 12.12 -7.92
C ARG A 179 16.63 12.45 -6.57
N ARG A 180 17.31 13.34 -5.84
CA ARG A 180 16.92 13.84 -4.51
C ARG A 180 15.44 14.27 -4.50
N PRO A 181 14.65 13.94 -3.45
CA PRO A 181 13.30 14.45 -3.30
C PRO A 181 13.35 15.99 -3.23
N ARG A 182 12.67 16.68 -4.13
CA ARG A 182 12.47 18.12 -4.02
C ARG A 182 11.53 18.36 -2.84
N ARG A 183 12.05 18.95 -1.77
CA ARG A 183 11.22 19.49 -0.68
C ARG A 183 10.31 20.57 -1.27
N ARG A 184 9.01 20.31 -1.41
CA ARG A 184 8.04 21.38 -1.54
C ARG A 184 7.91 22.05 -0.17
N ARG A 185 8.39 23.27 -0.05
CA ARG A 185 8.01 24.15 1.07
C ARG A 185 6.53 24.49 0.86
N HIS A 186 5.65 23.97 1.69
CA HIS A 186 4.35 24.60 1.88
C HIS A 186 4.60 25.91 2.63
N ASN A 187 4.39 27.02 1.94
CA ASN A 187 4.26 28.33 2.58
C ASN A 187 3.01 28.27 3.47
N ALA A 188 3.20 28.05 4.75
CA ALA A 188 2.22 28.33 5.77
C ALA A 188 2.25 29.86 6.01
N GLY A 189 1.43 30.58 5.28
CA GLY A 189 1.31 32.02 5.40
C GLY A 189 -0.12 32.46 5.10
N HIS A 190 -1.01 32.21 6.04
CA HIS A 190 -2.19 33.04 6.20
C HIS A 190 -2.36 33.34 7.69
N PRO A 191 -2.24 34.62 8.09
CA PRO A 191 -2.56 35.00 9.45
C PRO A 191 -4.09 34.91 9.62
N LEU A 192 -4.49 34.25 10.70
CA LEU A 192 -5.84 34.31 11.22
C LEU A 192 -6.19 35.78 11.51
N ARG A 193 -7.22 36.28 10.89
CA ARG A 193 -7.83 37.57 11.28
C ARG A 193 -8.58 37.34 12.57
N ASP A 194 -8.19 38.08 13.58
CA ASP A 194 -8.92 38.22 14.83
C ASP A 194 -10.35 38.71 14.53
N VAL A 195 -11.34 37.93 14.97
CA VAL A 195 -12.75 38.36 15.01
C VAL A 195 -13.01 38.84 16.43
N GLU A 196 -13.10 40.15 16.61
CA GLU A 196 -13.58 40.77 17.84
C GLU A 196 -15.05 40.42 18.10
N PRO A 197 -15.44 40.17 19.35
CA PRO A 197 -16.86 40.01 19.70
C PRO A 197 -17.53 41.38 19.77
N ARG A 198 -18.61 41.54 19.02
CA ARG A 198 -19.51 42.71 19.21
C ARG A 198 -20.45 42.43 20.38
N SER A 199 -20.44 43.38 21.28
CA SER A 199 -21.40 43.62 22.36
C SER A 199 -22.85 43.68 21.92
#